data_135c5b00a1b80a924930962d21c76068
#
_entry.id   135c5b00a1b80a924930962d21c76068
#
_cell.length_a   1.000
_cell.length_b   1.000
_cell.length_c   1.000
_cell.angle_alpha   90.00
_cell.angle_beta   90.00
_cell.angle_gamma   90.00
#
_symmetry.space_group_name_H-M   'P 1'
#
loop_
_entity.id
_entity.type
_entity.pdbx_description
1 polymer ?
#
loop_
_entity_poly.entity_id
_entity_poly.type
_entity_poly.pdbx_seq_one_letter_code
_entity_poly.pdbx_strand_id
1 'polypeptide(L)'
;VSNPNETKYTLDYYVKMALELEKLGCHSIAIKDMAALLKPRAAKELVGTLKKELQVPLHLHTHDSTGNGVSTVLMAAEAGVDIVDLAIESMSSMTSQPSMNAVVEALRGTKRDTGLDFEELSELSRYYNRIRSVYAPFESDMKSPNTEIYKYEIPGGQYSNLLAQVTEMGSPEEFEAIKGLYKEANDLLGNIVKVTPTSKAVGDLAIFMYKNNLNKDNILTAGASLSYPDSVVSYFQGMMGQPYGGFPKELQKIVLKDIEPLTERPGKLLPPEDLEGIKKHLIEKYHYEDESEEVMAQKAISYALYPKVYEDYCEHFEMYNDVTRLESHVYFYGLRKGEETYLKIGEGKELLIKYLEQSDPDENGIRTLSFQVNGSIRTVKIQDHNLEIKTDRRLKADKNNPQHLGSSIPGTVDKVLVKEGDVVTKNMPLMTIEAMKMETTVVSTVNGTVDKIYVESGDSVHQDDLLVSFHIKE
;
A
#
# COMPACT_ATOMS: atom_id res chain seq x y z
N VAL A 1 -19.20 -12.04 14.14
CA VAL A 1 -19.55 -11.94 15.57
C VAL A 1 -20.21 -10.58 15.89
N SER A 2 -19.63 -9.47 15.47
CA SER A 2 -20.18 -8.11 15.71
C SER A 2 -21.45 -7.78 14.93
N ASN A 3 -21.68 -8.42 13.79
CA ASN A 3 -22.85 -8.25 12.94
C ASN A 3 -23.75 -9.48 13.07
N PRO A 4 -24.97 -9.36 13.66
CA PRO A 4 -25.88 -10.49 13.84
C PRO A 4 -26.43 -11.06 12.52
N ASN A 5 -26.35 -10.29 11.44
CA ASN A 5 -26.82 -10.70 10.11
C ASN A 5 -25.71 -11.37 9.26
N GLU A 6 -24.48 -11.49 9.80
CA GLU A 6 -23.37 -12.14 9.11
C GLU A 6 -23.58 -13.66 9.09
N THR A 7 -23.66 -14.21 7.89
CA THR A 7 -23.90 -15.65 7.69
C THR A 7 -22.65 -16.40 7.26
N LYS A 8 -21.62 -15.71 6.73
CA LYS A 8 -20.40 -16.31 6.24
C LYS A 8 -19.34 -16.46 7.34
N TYR A 9 -19.12 -15.38 8.11
CA TYR A 9 -18.09 -15.31 9.16
C TYR A 9 -18.74 -15.34 10.55
N THR A 10 -19.33 -16.50 10.88
CA THR A 10 -20.02 -16.75 12.15
C THR A 10 -19.02 -17.03 13.28
N LEU A 11 -19.49 -17.08 14.53
CA LEU A 11 -18.66 -17.49 15.67
C LEU A 11 -18.10 -18.91 15.46
N ASP A 12 -18.91 -19.83 14.94
CA ASP A 12 -18.49 -21.20 14.62
C ASP A 12 -17.37 -21.25 13.57
N TYR A 13 -17.41 -20.35 12.57
CA TYR A 13 -16.34 -20.23 11.60
C TYR A 13 -14.99 -19.91 12.28
N TYR A 14 -14.96 -18.93 13.19
CA TYR A 14 -13.73 -18.56 13.90
C TYR A 14 -13.24 -19.65 14.82
N VAL A 15 -14.13 -20.32 15.54
CA VAL A 15 -13.79 -21.45 16.43
C VAL A 15 -13.17 -22.61 15.62
N LYS A 16 -13.79 -23.01 14.53
CA LYS A 16 -13.28 -24.08 13.67
C LYS A 16 -11.91 -23.75 13.10
N MET A 17 -11.73 -22.54 12.58
CA MET A 17 -10.45 -22.10 12.04
C MET A 17 -9.35 -22.09 13.12
N ALA A 18 -9.65 -21.58 14.30
CA ALA A 18 -8.70 -21.54 15.41
C ALA A 18 -8.26 -22.94 15.85
N LEU A 19 -9.21 -23.88 15.97
CA LEU A 19 -8.92 -25.29 16.30
C LEU A 19 -8.09 -25.99 15.21
N GLU A 20 -8.31 -25.67 13.93
CA GLU A 20 -7.50 -26.20 12.83
C GLU A 20 -6.07 -25.68 12.91
N LEU A 21 -5.88 -24.38 13.18
CA LEU A 21 -4.56 -23.75 13.34
C LEU A 21 -3.81 -24.33 14.55
N GLU A 22 -4.49 -24.55 15.67
CA GLU A 22 -3.91 -25.21 16.85
C GLU A 22 -3.42 -26.62 16.54
N LYS A 23 -4.21 -27.43 15.80
CA LYS A 23 -3.81 -28.77 15.36
C LYS A 23 -2.58 -28.78 14.46
N LEU A 24 -2.34 -27.68 13.71
CA LEU A 24 -1.14 -27.52 12.89
C LEU A 24 0.10 -27.15 13.72
N GLY A 25 -0.03 -26.96 15.02
CA GLY A 25 1.08 -26.75 15.95
C GLY A 25 1.50 -25.29 16.12
N CYS A 26 0.60 -24.32 15.96
CA CYS A 26 0.89 -22.92 16.27
C CYS A 26 1.15 -22.74 17.78
N HIS A 27 2.00 -21.74 18.13
CA HIS A 27 2.33 -21.43 19.53
C HIS A 27 1.34 -20.48 20.19
N SER A 28 0.65 -19.67 19.39
CA SER A 28 -0.41 -18.75 19.79
C SER A 28 -1.34 -18.48 18.62
N ILE A 29 -2.54 -17.98 18.89
CA ILE A 29 -3.49 -17.56 17.86
C ILE A 29 -3.82 -16.10 18.05
N ALA A 30 -3.72 -15.30 16.99
CA ALA A 30 -4.06 -13.90 16.98
C ALA A 30 -5.39 -13.62 16.29
N ILE A 31 -6.28 -12.92 16.98
CA ILE A 31 -7.44 -12.27 16.38
C ILE A 31 -6.92 -10.95 15.76
N LYS A 32 -7.05 -10.79 14.44
CA LYS A 32 -6.61 -9.60 13.72
C LYS A 32 -7.80 -8.79 13.23
N ASP A 33 -8.16 -7.75 13.97
CA ASP A 33 -9.26 -6.85 13.65
C ASP A 33 -8.73 -5.56 12.99
N MET A 34 -8.48 -5.64 11.68
CA MET A 34 -7.85 -4.57 10.89
C MET A 34 -8.67 -3.30 10.75
N ALA A 35 -9.99 -3.39 10.91
CA ALA A 35 -10.90 -2.28 10.67
C ALA A 35 -11.65 -1.83 11.95
N ALA A 36 -11.21 -2.28 13.12
CA ALA A 36 -11.88 -1.98 14.39
C ALA A 36 -13.38 -2.36 14.40
N LEU A 37 -13.73 -3.49 13.74
CA LEU A 37 -15.12 -3.97 13.64
C LEU A 37 -15.56 -4.77 14.86
N LEU A 38 -14.61 -5.25 15.66
CA LEU A 38 -14.90 -6.02 16.85
C LEU A 38 -15.44 -5.11 17.96
N LYS A 39 -16.74 -5.15 18.15
CA LYS A 39 -17.42 -4.37 19.19
C LYS A 39 -17.13 -4.95 20.59
N PRO A 40 -17.16 -4.15 21.67
CA PRO A 40 -16.77 -4.61 23.01
C PRO A 40 -17.49 -5.90 23.48
N ARG A 41 -18.82 -5.99 23.29
CA ARG A 41 -19.58 -7.20 23.67
C ARG A 41 -19.22 -8.40 22.82
N ALA A 42 -18.99 -8.20 21.52
CA ALA A 42 -18.57 -9.26 20.61
C ALA A 42 -17.14 -9.75 20.94
N ALA A 43 -16.24 -8.85 21.39
CA ALA A 43 -14.92 -9.21 21.86
C ALA A 43 -15.01 -10.15 23.08
N LYS A 44 -15.86 -9.83 24.06
CA LYS A 44 -16.09 -10.69 25.22
C LYS A 44 -16.61 -12.07 24.83
N GLU A 45 -17.56 -12.13 23.89
CA GLU A 45 -18.13 -13.38 23.39
C GLU A 45 -17.09 -14.22 22.62
N LEU A 46 -16.41 -13.62 21.65
CA LEU A 46 -15.42 -14.30 20.80
C LEU A 46 -14.25 -14.82 21.64
N VAL A 47 -13.62 -13.94 22.43
CA VAL A 47 -12.48 -14.30 23.28
C VAL A 47 -12.89 -15.35 24.32
N GLY A 48 -14.03 -15.15 25.00
CA GLY A 48 -14.51 -16.09 26.02
C GLY A 48 -14.86 -17.47 25.45
N THR A 49 -15.31 -17.55 24.18
CA THR A 49 -15.55 -18.82 23.51
C THR A 49 -14.22 -19.47 23.12
N LEU A 50 -13.32 -18.75 22.46
CA LEU A 50 -12.02 -19.29 22.07
C LEU A 50 -11.17 -19.75 23.25
N LYS A 51 -11.18 -19.03 24.38
CA LYS A 51 -10.46 -19.43 25.59
C LYS A 51 -10.99 -20.71 26.25
N LYS A 52 -12.21 -21.14 25.94
CA LYS A 52 -12.75 -22.44 26.40
C LYS A 52 -12.30 -23.58 25.49
N GLU A 53 -12.08 -23.33 24.23
CA GLU A 53 -11.80 -24.31 23.21
C GLU A 53 -10.29 -24.53 22.99
N LEU A 54 -9.47 -23.47 23.12
CA LEU A 54 -8.04 -23.47 22.81
C LEU A 54 -7.17 -23.68 24.06
N GLN A 55 -6.04 -24.35 23.87
CA GLN A 55 -5.00 -24.55 24.89
C GLN A 55 -3.84 -23.52 24.72
N VAL A 56 -3.66 -22.99 23.51
CA VAL A 56 -2.61 -22.00 23.22
C VAL A 56 -3.03 -20.59 23.64
N PRO A 57 -2.06 -19.67 23.88
CA PRO A 57 -2.34 -18.29 24.18
C PRO A 57 -3.14 -17.59 23.06
N LEU A 58 -4.07 -16.74 23.46
CA LEU A 58 -4.89 -15.93 22.55
C LEU A 58 -4.44 -14.48 22.60
N HIS A 59 -4.20 -13.94 21.42
CA HIS A 59 -3.72 -12.58 21.16
C HIS A 59 -4.80 -11.76 20.46
N LEU A 60 -5.02 -10.52 20.85
CA LEU A 60 -5.92 -9.59 20.18
C LEU A 60 -5.14 -8.39 19.61
N HIS A 61 -5.22 -8.23 18.29
CA HIS A 61 -4.80 -7.04 17.56
C HIS A 61 -6.03 -6.34 17.00
N THR A 62 -6.25 -5.08 17.37
CA THR A 62 -7.32 -4.24 16.84
C THR A 62 -6.83 -2.82 16.60
N HIS A 63 -7.53 -2.08 15.76
CA HIS A 63 -7.35 -0.65 15.57
C HIS A 63 -8.36 0.16 16.40
N ASP A 64 -8.17 1.48 16.46
CA ASP A 64 -9.09 2.37 17.20
C ASP A 64 -9.86 3.32 16.27
N SER A 65 -9.99 2.96 15.01
CA SER A 65 -10.62 3.80 13.99
C SER A 65 -12.09 4.13 14.28
N THR A 66 -12.77 3.32 15.09
CA THR A 66 -14.16 3.52 15.52
C THR A 66 -14.30 4.22 16.86
N GLY A 67 -13.20 4.39 17.61
CA GLY A 67 -13.19 4.96 18.98
C GLY A 67 -13.65 3.98 20.07
N ASN A 68 -13.85 2.71 19.76
CA ASN A 68 -14.24 1.67 20.72
C ASN A 68 -13.05 0.80 21.17
N GLY A 69 -11.84 1.07 20.69
CA GLY A 69 -10.69 0.18 20.84
C GLY A 69 -10.35 -0.14 22.29
N VAL A 70 -10.24 0.88 23.16
CA VAL A 70 -9.98 0.69 24.60
C VAL A 70 -11.08 -0.17 25.24
N SER A 71 -12.35 0.12 24.97
CA SER A 71 -13.48 -0.65 25.50
C SER A 71 -13.47 -2.09 25.01
N THR A 72 -13.12 -2.31 23.74
CA THR A 72 -13.00 -3.65 23.13
C THR A 72 -11.91 -4.47 23.83
N VAL A 73 -10.74 -3.87 24.05
CA VAL A 73 -9.61 -4.50 24.73
C VAL A 73 -9.94 -4.83 26.18
N LEU A 74 -10.59 -3.93 26.93
CA LEU A 74 -10.99 -4.18 28.31
C LEU A 74 -11.97 -5.36 28.39
N MET A 75 -12.95 -5.44 27.50
CA MET A 75 -13.89 -6.56 27.46
C MET A 75 -13.21 -7.89 27.07
N ALA A 76 -12.20 -7.84 26.19
CA ALA A 76 -11.37 -9.01 25.86
C ALA A 76 -10.51 -9.44 27.06
N ALA A 77 -9.93 -8.50 27.80
CA ALA A 77 -9.15 -8.77 29.03
C ALA A 77 -10.02 -9.45 30.09
N GLU A 78 -11.25 -8.97 30.32
CA GLU A 78 -12.20 -9.64 31.22
C GLU A 78 -12.52 -11.06 30.77
N ALA A 79 -12.62 -11.31 29.45
CA ALA A 79 -12.89 -12.62 28.88
C ALA A 79 -11.69 -13.57 28.87
N GLY A 80 -10.49 -13.08 29.21
CA GLY A 80 -9.31 -13.91 29.40
C GLY A 80 -8.31 -13.90 28.25
N VAL A 81 -8.30 -12.89 27.38
CA VAL A 81 -7.22 -12.72 26.38
C VAL A 81 -5.86 -12.67 27.09
N ASP A 82 -4.84 -13.27 26.47
CA ASP A 82 -3.51 -13.37 27.07
C ASP A 82 -2.62 -12.20 26.66
N ILE A 83 -2.76 -11.73 25.41
CA ILE A 83 -1.92 -10.69 24.80
C ILE A 83 -2.82 -9.69 24.05
N VAL A 84 -2.49 -8.40 24.16
CA VAL A 84 -3.15 -7.33 23.40
C VAL A 84 -2.12 -6.38 22.81
N ASP A 85 -2.36 -5.92 21.58
CA ASP A 85 -1.53 -4.91 20.93
C ASP A 85 -2.11 -3.53 21.18
N LEU A 86 -1.26 -2.65 21.69
CA LEU A 86 -1.61 -1.28 22.02
C LEU A 86 -0.51 -0.33 21.52
N ALA A 87 -0.84 0.93 21.33
CA ALA A 87 0.12 1.97 20.99
C ALA A 87 0.34 2.91 22.18
N ILE A 88 1.57 3.43 22.32
CA ILE A 88 1.83 4.50 23.29
C ILE A 88 0.86 5.66 23.05
N GLU A 89 0.32 6.28 24.10
CA GLU A 89 -0.84 7.20 23.97
C GLU A 89 -0.64 8.32 22.96
N SER A 90 0.57 8.90 22.88
CA SER A 90 0.89 9.96 21.92
C SER A 90 0.87 9.52 20.45
N MET A 91 0.88 8.20 20.17
CA MET A 91 0.84 7.60 18.83
C MET A 91 -0.39 6.69 18.65
N SER A 92 -1.33 6.70 19.59
CA SER A 92 -2.50 5.84 19.60
C SER A 92 -3.71 6.44 18.90
N SER A 93 -4.79 5.68 18.86
CA SER A 93 -6.11 6.03 18.33
C SER A 93 -6.21 6.16 16.81
N MET A 94 -7.41 6.39 16.31
CA MET A 94 -7.75 6.51 14.89
C MET A 94 -7.28 5.28 14.09
N THR A 95 -6.43 5.44 13.09
CA THR A 95 -5.91 4.31 12.29
C THR A 95 -4.81 3.51 12.99
N SER A 96 -4.34 3.97 14.15
CA SER A 96 -3.42 3.23 15.03
C SER A 96 -4.19 2.32 16.00
N GLN A 97 -3.47 1.72 16.95
CA GLN A 97 -4.05 0.86 18.00
C GLN A 97 -4.62 1.68 19.16
N PRO A 98 -5.42 1.06 20.04
CA PRO A 98 -5.90 1.71 21.25
C PRO A 98 -4.75 2.17 22.17
N SER A 99 -5.01 3.19 22.99
CA SER A 99 -4.03 3.75 23.91
C SER A 99 -3.58 2.74 24.96
N MET A 100 -2.28 2.45 25.00
CA MET A 100 -1.65 1.59 26.01
C MET A 100 -1.80 2.18 27.39
N ASN A 101 -1.48 3.47 27.57
CA ASN A 101 -1.55 4.13 28.87
C ASN A 101 -2.97 4.05 29.44
N ALA A 102 -4.01 4.26 28.61
CA ALA A 102 -5.39 4.17 29.04
C ALA A 102 -5.80 2.74 29.46
N VAL A 103 -5.39 1.72 28.71
CA VAL A 103 -5.70 0.32 29.05
C VAL A 103 -4.97 -0.13 30.31
N VAL A 104 -3.67 0.19 30.43
CA VAL A 104 -2.86 -0.15 31.60
C VAL A 104 -3.47 0.46 32.86
N GLU A 105 -3.83 1.75 32.86
CA GLU A 105 -4.46 2.40 33.98
C GLU A 105 -5.86 1.85 34.30
N ALA A 106 -6.66 1.54 33.27
CA ALA A 106 -7.98 0.94 33.51
C ALA A 106 -7.91 -0.47 34.12
N LEU A 107 -6.83 -1.20 33.92
CA LEU A 107 -6.62 -2.55 34.48
C LEU A 107 -5.85 -2.54 35.80
N ARG A 108 -5.28 -1.39 36.22
CA ARG A 108 -4.48 -1.27 37.43
C ARG A 108 -5.27 -1.69 38.67
N GLY A 109 -4.65 -2.53 39.47
CA GLY A 109 -5.26 -3.08 40.69
C GLY A 109 -6.34 -4.14 40.47
N THR A 110 -6.61 -4.53 39.20
CA THR A 110 -7.51 -5.63 38.88
C THR A 110 -6.74 -6.96 38.79
N LYS A 111 -7.44 -8.06 38.60
CA LYS A 111 -6.81 -9.37 38.33
C LYS A 111 -6.06 -9.42 37.00
N ARG A 112 -6.23 -8.40 36.13
CA ARG A 112 -5.61 -8.25 34.82
C ARG A 112 -4.60 -7.11 34.79
N ASP A 113 -4.17 -6.65 35.97
CA ASP A 113 -3.10 -5.66 36.04
C ASP A 113 -1.86 -6.13 35.30
N THR A 114 -1.33 -5.28 34.47
CA THR A 114 -0.19 -5.60 33.58
C THR A 114 1.15 -5.52 34.33
N GLY A 115 1.20 -4.81 35.47
CA GLY A 115 2.41 -4.51 36.20
C GLY A 115 3.33 -3.48 35.54
N LEU A 116 2.91 -2.86 34.42
CA LEU A 116 3.69 -1.83 33.73
C LEU A 116 3.71 -0.53 34.56
N ASP A 117 4.89 0.12 34.62
CA ASP A 117 5.07 1.35 35.37
C ASP A 117 4.45 2.56 34.67
N PHE A 118 3.67 3.34 35.38
CA PHE A 118 2.98 4.50 34.83
C PHE A 118 3.95 5.62 34.43
N GLU A 119 4.99 5.89 35.22
CA GLU A 119 5.92 6.97 34.93
C GLU A 119 6.79 6.66 33.72
N GLU A 120 7.24 5.41 33.58
CA GLU A 120 7.99 4.96 32.39
C GLU A 120 7.15 5.09 31.11
N LEU A 121 5.89 4.67 31.13
CA LEU A 121 4.97 4.83 30.01
C LEU A 121 4.71 6.31 29.69
N SER A 122 4.57 7.14 30.70
CA SER A 122 4.36 8.58 30.57
C SER A 122 5.61 9.28 30.00
N GLU A 123 6.82 8.84 30.38
CA GLU A 123 8.06 9.36 29.81
C GLU A 123 8.19 9.02 28.33
N LEU A 124 7.93 7.78 27.96
CA LEU A 124 7.89 7.37 26.56
C LEU A 124 6.86 8.17 25.76
N SER A 125 5.67 8.37 26.31
CA SER A 125 4.63 9.17 25.65
C SER A 125 5.07 10.62 25.45
N ARG A 126 5.70 11.26 26.45
CA ARG A 126 6.27 12.62 26.32
C ARG A 126 7.36 12.68 25.25
N TYR A 127 8.22 11.66 25.16
CA TYR A 127 9.24 11.58 24.12
C TYR A 127 8.61 11.53 22.73
N TYR A 128 7.71 10.58 22.47
CA TYR A 128 7.05 10.43 21.17
C TYR A 128 6.16 11.63 20.82
N ASN A 129 5.53 12.28 21.78
CA ASN A 129 4.77 13.51 21.53
C ASN A 129 5.65 14.66 21.00
N ARG A 130 6.91 14.76 21.48
CA ARG A 130 7.85 15.76 20.96
C ARG A 130 8.28 15.48 19.54
N ILE A 131 8.57 14.22 19.19
CA ILE A 131 9.02 13.89 17.84
C ILE A 131 7.86 13.82 16.83
N ARG A 132 6.61 13.61 17.28
CA ARG A 132 5.44 13.52 16.41
C ARG A 132 5.27 14.74 15.52
N SER A 133 5.65 15.94 15.98
CA SER A 133 5.60 17.16 15.18
C SER A 133 6.46 17.09 13.90
N VAL A 134 7.56 16.33 13.94
CA VAL A 134 8.43 16.10 12.75
C VAL A 134 7.72 15.27 11.71
N TYR A 135 6.80 14.40 12.11
CA TYR A 135 6.06 13.50 11.21
C TYR A 135 4.63 13.98 10.91
N ALA A 136 4.20 15.12 11.46
CA ALA A 136 2.84 15.61 11.32
C ALA A 136 2.35 15.72 9.85
N PRO A 137 3.17 16.15 8.86
CA PRO A 137 2.76 16.18 7.45
C PRO A 137 2.51 14.81 6.82
N PHE A 138 2.96 13.73 7.46
CA PHE A 138 2.76 12.35 6.99
C PHE A 138 1.59 11.66 7.70
N GLU A 139 0.94 12.33 8.66
CA GLU A 139 -0.24 11.80 9.32
C GLU A 139 -1.43 11.76 8.35
N SER A 140 -2.28 10.74 8.50
CA SER A 140 -3.57 10.75 7.81
C SER A 140 -4.42 11.93 8.30
N ASP A 141 -5.25 12.50 7.42
CA ASP A 141 -6.09 13.66 7.76
C ASP A 141 -7.32 13.32 8.64
N MET A 142 -7.34 12.13 9.22
CA MET A 142 -8.39 11.68 10.14
C MET A 142 -8.28 12.42 11.47
N LYS A 143 -9.20 13.34 11.73
CA LYS A 143 -9.18 14.19 12.95
C LYS A 143 -9.88 13.56 14.16
N SER A 144 -10.72 12.55 13.95
CA SER A 144 -11.46 11.86 14.99
C SER A 144 -11.81 10.43 14.58
N PRO A 145 -12.07 9.53 15.53
CA PRO A 145 -12.66 8.22 15.20
C PRO A 145 -13.97 8.37 14.45
N ASN A 146 -14.27 7.42 13.57
CA ASN A 146 -15.47 7.47 12.72
C ASN A 146 -16.24 6.14 12.77
N THR A 147 -17.48 6.18 13.29
CA THR A 147 -18.34 5.00 13.38
C THR A 147 -18.92 4.54 12.04
N GLU A 148 -18.82 5.34 10.97
CA GLU A 148 -19.18 4.89 9.62
C GLU A 148 -18.31 3.74 9.13
N ILE A 149 -17.14 3.50 9.77
CA ILE A 149 -16.31 2.32 9.53
C ILE A 149 -17.10 1.03 9.72
N TYR A 150 -18.05 0.98 10.64
CA TYR A 150 -18.95 -0.17 10.76
C TYR A 150 -19.84 -0.40 9.52
N LYS A 151 -20.02 0.62 8.69
CA LYS A 151 -20.77 0.54 7.44
C LYS A 151 -19.88 0.15 6.26
N TYR A 152 -18.72 0.80 6.13
CA TYR A 152 -17.84 0.63 4.97
C TYR A 152 -16.76 -0.45 5.19
N GLU A 153 -16.43 -0.76 6.44
CA GLU A 153 -15.52 -1.83 6.84
C GLU A 153 -14.11 -1.70 6.27
N ILE A 154 -13.61 -0.45 6.14
CA ILE A 154 -12.28 -0.17 5.60
C ILE A 154 -11.23 -0.39 6.70
N PRO A 155 -10.20 -1.25 6.50
CA PRO A 155 -9.10 -1.42 7.45
C PRO A 155 -8.36 -0.11 7.74
N GLY A 156 -7.89 0.11 8.98
CA GLY A 156 -7.25 1.36 9.39
C GLY A 156 -6.09 1.76 8.49
N GLY A 157 -5.14 0.86 8.22
CA GLY A 157 -4.05 1.12 7.29
C GLY A 157 -4.52 1.37 5.85
N GLN A 158 -5.54 0.65 5.39
CA GLN A 158 -6.11 0.87 4.06
C GLN A 158 -6.86 2.21 4.00
N TYR A 159 -7.50 2.64 5.08
CA TYR A 159 -8.16 3.95 5.15
C TYR A 159 -7.16 5.08 4.93
N SER A 160 -6.02 5.06 5.65
CA SER A 160 -4.96 6.06 5.49
C SER A 160 -4.39 6.06 4.07
N ASN A 161 -4.09 4.86 3.52
CA ASN A 161 -3.56 4.73 2.17
C ASN A 161 -4.55 5.22 1.10
N LEU A 162 -5.82 4.81 1.22
CA LEU A 162 -6.86 5.19 0.27
C LEU A 162 -7.14 6.70 0.30
N LEU A 163 -7.15 7.31 1.50
CA LEU A 163 -7.29 8.76 1.65
C LEU A 163 -6.13 9.51 1.00
N ALA A 164 -4.88 9.07 1.24
CA ALA A 164 -3.69 9.65 0.59
C ALA A 164 -3.78 9.54 -0.93
N GLN A 165 -4.10 8.36 -1.46
CA GLN A 165 -4.26 8.13 -2.89
C GLN A 165 -5.30 9.04 -3.53
N VAL A 166 -6.47 9.19 -2.90
CA VAL A 166 -7.55 10.06 -3.42
C VAL A 166 -7.16 11.53 -3.33
N THR A 167 -6.43 11.94 -2.29
CA THR A 167 -5.93 13.31 -2.12
C THR A 167 -4.89 13.65 -3.19
N GLU A 168 -3.96 12.74 -3.49
CA GLU A 168 -2.97 12.88 -4.57
C GLU A 168 -3.63 12.97 -5.95
N MET A 169 -4.81 12.37 -6.14
CA MET A 169 -5.64 12.52 -7.35
C MET A 169 -6.24 13.93 -7.50
N GLY A 170 -6.08 14.80 -6.50
CA GLY A 170 -6.60 16.16 -6.49
C GLY A 170 -8.09 16.27 -6.20
N SER A 171 -8.73 15.22 -5.71
CA SER A 171 -10.19 15.15 -5.51
C SER A 171 -10.55 14.56 -4.13
N PRO A 172 -10.15 15.18 -3.02
CA PRO A 172 -10.43 14.63 -1.68
C PRO A 172 -11.92 14.48 -1.39
N GLU A 173 -12.80 15.26 -2.03
CA GLU A 173 -14.26 15.13 -1.94
C GLU A 173 -14.80 13.84 -2.57
N GLU A 174 -14.05 13.22 -3.48
CA GLU A 174 -14.40 11.92 -4.09
C GLU A 174 -14.27 10.76 -3.10
N PHE A 175 -13.54 10.97 -1.99
CA PHE A 175 -13.30 9.93 -0.99
C PHE A 175 -14.59 9.35 -0.40
N GLU A 176 -15.62 10.18 -0.21
CA GLU A 176 -16.92 9.72 0.29
C GLU A 176 -17.60 8.74 -0.67
N ALA A 177 -17.54 9.02 -1.98
CA ALA A 177 -18.07 8.11 -3.01
C ALA A 177 -17.29 6.80 -3.06
N ILE A 178 -15.95 6.87 -2.98
CA ILE A 178 -15.06 5.71 -3.01
C ILE A 178 -15.26 4.82 -1.77
N LYS A 179 -15.51 5.39 -0.58
CA LYS A 179 -15.88 4.60 0.62
C LYS A 179 -17.13 3.74 0.39
N GLY A 180 -18.13 4.30 -0.27
CA GLY A 180 -19.33 3.54 -0.65
C GLY A 180 -19.01 2.37 -1.58
N LEU A 181 -18.20 2.63 -2.62
CA LEU A 181 -17.75 1.61 -3.57
C LEU A 181 -16.82 0.56 -2.94
N TYR A 182 -16.08 0.90 -1.89
CA TYR A 182 -15.21 -0.07 -1.19
C TYR A 182 -16.01 -1.25 -0.62
N LYS A 183 -17.16 -0.98 0.00
CA LYS A 183 -18.07 -2.04 0.48
C LYS A 183 -18.60 -2.87 -0.68
N GLU A 184 -19.04 -2.21 -1.75
CA GLU A 184 -19.58 -2.85 -2.95
C GLU A 184 -18.51 -3.69 -3.65
N ALA A 185 -17.27 -3.20 -3.76
CA ALA A 185 -16.12 -3.94 -4.28
C ALA A 185 -15.84 -5.21 -3.46
N ASN A 186 -15.91 -5.11 -2.12
CA ASN A 186 -15.76 -6.29 -1.28
C ASN A 186 -16.86 -7.35 -1.52
N ASP A 187 -18.09 -6.93 -1.69
CA ASP A 187 -19.19 -7.83 -2.00
C ASP A 187 -19.01 -8.49 -3.38
N LEU A 188 -18.54 -7.72 -4.38
CA LEU A 188 -18.19 -8.21 -5.72
C LEU A 188 -17.02 -9.20 -5.72
N LEU A 189 -16.07 -9.07 -4.80
CA LEU A 189 -14.99 -10.03 -4.59
C LEU A 189 -15.42 -11.25 -3.77
N GLY A 190 -16.68 -11.32 -3.35
CA GLY A 190 -17.26 -12.45 -2.61
C GLY A 190 -17.25 -12.27 -1.10
N ASN A 191 -17.30 -11.06 -0.59
CA ASN A 191 -17.23 -10.72 0.83
C ASN A 191 -16.02 -11.40 1.50
N ILE A 192 -14.84 -10.93 1.17
CA ILE A 192 -13.57 -11.51 1.63
C ILE A 192 -13.09 -10.86 2.92
N VAL A 193 -12.24 -11.57 3.66
CA VAL A 193 -11.52 -11.02 4.80
C VAL A 193 -10.51 -9.99 4.28
N LYS A 194 -10.62 -8.76 4.76
CA LYS A 194 -9.82 -7.61 4.32
C LYS A 194 -8.56 -7.48 5.17
N VAL A 195 -7.55 -8.27 4.85
CA VAL A 195 -6.19 -8.17 5.42
C VAL A 195 -5.20 -8.02 4.27
N THR A 196 -3.99 -7.54 4.54
CA THR A 196 -2.93 -7.49 3.51
C THR A 196 -2.62 -8.90 2.98
N PRO A 197 -2.64 -9.14 1.64
CA PRO A 197 -2.78 -8.19 0.54
C PRO A 197 -4.21 -7.97 0.03
N THR A 198 -5.22 -8.71 0.49
CA THR A 198 -6.58 -8.67 -0.06
C THR A 198 -7.27 -7.32 0.11
N SER A 199 -6.96 -6.57 1.18
CA SER A 199 -7.48 -5.22 1.39
C SER A 199 -7.04 -4.24 0.28
N LYS A 200 -5.83 -4.44 -0.28
CA LYS A 200 -5.36 -3.67 -1.44
C LYS A 200 -6.22 -3.97 -2.66
N ALA A 201 -6.49 -5.24 -2.97
CA ALA A 201 -7.34 -5.61 -4.11
C ALA A 201 -8.76 -4.99 -4.01
N VAL A 202 -9.35 -4.94 -2.80
CA VAL A 202 -10.64 -4.27 -2.58
C VAL A 202 -10.55 -2.77 -2.85
N GLY A 203 -9.50 -2.11 -2.34
CA GLY A 203 -9.28 -0.67 -2.54
C GLY A 203 -9.04 -0.30 -4.00
N ASP A 204 -8.17 -1.05 -4.66
CA ASP A 204 -7.85 -0.85 -6.08
C ASP A 204 -9.09 -1.05 -6.96
N LEU A 205 -9.92 -2.07 -6.66
CA LEU A 205 -11.20 -2.27 -7.36
C LEU A 205 -12.18 -1.11 -7.11
N ALA A 206 -12.27 -0.59 -5.89
CA ALA A 206 -13.15 0.53 -5.57
C ALA A 206 -12.75 1.81 -6.34
N ILE A 207 -11.46 2.14 -6.39
CA ILE A 207 -10.95 3.27 -7.19
C ILE A 207 -11.22 3.04 -8.67
N PHE A 208 -10.92 1.84 -9.17
CA PHE A 208 -11.16 1.47 -10.57
C PHE A 208 -12.64 1.60 -10.94
N MET A 209 -13.55 1.12 -10.09
CA MET A 209 -14.99 1.26 -10.28
C MET A 209 -15.40 2.73 -10.33
N TYR A 210 -14.89 3.55 -9.42
CA TYR A 210 -15.17 4.99 -9.38
C TYR A 210 -14.74 5.68 -10.69
N LYS A 211 -13.50 5.48 -11.11
CA LYS A 211 -12.93 6.12 -12.30
C LYS A 211 -13.61 5.71 -13.61
N ASN A 212 -14.14 4.50 -13.68
CA ASN A 212 -14.81 3.97 -14.87
C ASN A 212 -16.33 3.99 -14.77
N ASN A 213 -16.91 4.67 -13.77
CA ASN A 213 -18.36 4.73 -13.51
C ASN A 213 -19.02 3.34 -13.42
N LEU A 214 -18.32 2.39 -12.78
CA LEU A 214 -18.79 1.03 -12.56
C LEU A 214 -19.47 0.89 -11.20
N ASN A 215 -20.42 -0.03 -11.15
CA ASN A 215 -21.11 -0.46 -9.95
C ASN A 215 -21.51 -1.94 -10.11
N LYS A 216 -22.12 -2.54 -9.09
CA LYS A 216 -22.55 -3.94 -9.12
C LYS A 216 -23.49 -4.31 -10.28
N ASP A 217 -24.27 -3.34 -10.79
CA ASP A 217 -25.29 -3.59 -11.81
C ASP A 217 -24.68 -3.58 -13.23
N ASN A 218 -23.58 -2.87 -13.45
CA ASN A 218 -22.98 -2.70 -14.77
C ASN A 218 -21.58 -3.32 -14.94
N ILE A 219 -20.88 -3.72 -13.87
CA ILE A 219 -19.50 -4.21 -13.92
C ILE A 219 -19.34 -5.44 -14.84
N LEU A 220 -20.35 -6.30 -14.91
CA LEU A 220 -20.32 -7.51 -15.75
C LEU A 220 -20.46 -7.20 -17.24
N THR A 221 -20.97 -6.02 -17.58
CA THR A 221 -21.18 -5.59 -18.98
C THR A 221 -20.19 -4.50 -19.38
N ALA A 222 -20.26 -3.33 -18.76
CA ALA A 222 -19.38 -2.21 -19.05
C ALA A 222 -17.92 -2.48 -18.70
N GLY A 223 -17.67 -3.25 -17.63
CA GLY A 223 -16.33 -3.63 -17.20
C GLY A 223 -15.65 -4.71 -18.05
N ALA A 224 -16.38 -5.43 -18.90
CA ALA A 224 -15.86 -6.60 -19.61
C ALA A 224 -14.72 -6.28 -20.59
N SER A 225 -14.68 -5.08 -21.15
CA SER A 225 -13.64 -4.65 -22.09
C SER A 225 -12.44 -3.95 -21.43
N LEU A 226 -12.50 -3.68 -20.13
CA LEU A 226 -11.49 -2.90 -19.41
C LEU A 226 -10.32 -3.78 -18.93
N SER A 227 -9.17 -3.16 -18.69
CA SER A 227 -8.04 -3.77 -18.00
C SER A 227 -8.17 -3.45 -16.51
N TYR A 228 -8.25 -4.50 -15.69
CA TYR A 228 -8.37 -4.38 -14.25
C TYR A 228 -6.99 -4.18 -13.60
N PRO A 229 -6.91 -3.55 -12.42
CA PRO A 229 -5.68 -3.46 -11.65
C PRO A 229 -5.07 -4.85 -11.38
N ASP A 230 -3.74 -4.95 -11.43
CA ASP A 230 -3.03 -6.23 -11.31
C ASP A 230 -3.29 -6.94 -9.98
N SER A 231 -3.51 -6.18 -8.90
CA SER A 231 -3.92 -6.75 -7.61
C SER A 231 -5.28 -7.47 -7.67
N VAL A 232 -6.23 -6.95 -8.46
CA VAL A 232 -7.55 -7.57 -8.67
C VAL A 232 -7.42 -8.82 -9.56
N VAL A 233 -6.59 -8.74 -10.61
CA VAL A 233 -6.27 -9.89 -11.48
C VAL A 233 -5.60 -10.99 -10.65
N SER A 234 -4.57 -10.66 -9.88
CA SER A 234 -3.85 -11.58 -8.99
C SER A 234 -4.77 -12.24 -7.97
N TYR A 235 -5.72 -11.48 -7.40
CA TYR A 235 -6.72 -12.03 -6.49
C TYR A 235 -7.56 -13.11 -7.20
N PHE A 236 -8.17 -12.78 -8.33
CA PHE A 236 -9.04 -13.71 -9.07
C PHE A 236 -8.28 -14.89 -9.69
N GLN A 237 -7.01 -14.71 -10.01
CA GLN A 237 -6.13 -15.80 -10.45
C GLN A 237 -5.84 -16.80 -9.31
N GLY A 238 -6.00 -16.39 -8.04
CA GLY A 238 -5.71 -17.25 -6.88
C GLY A 238 -4.29 -17.08 -6.33
N MET A 239 -3.55 -16.04 -6.75
CA MET A 239 -2.20 -15.73 -6.25
C MET A 239 -2.21 -15.34 -4.76
N MET A 240 -3.35 -14.86 -4.26
CA MET A 240 -3.56 -14.55 -2.83
C MET A 240 -4.23 -15.69 -2.07
N GLY A 241 -4.27 -16.90 -2.63
CA GLY A 241 -4.94 -18.08 -2.07
C GLY A 241 -6.40 -18.21 -2.51
N GLN A 242 -7.10 -19.20 -1.93
CA GLN A 242 -8.49 -19.49 -2.24
C GLN A 242 -9.39 -18.90 -1.15
N PRO A 243 -10.28 -17.96 -1.46
CA PRO A 243 -11.15 -17.36 -0.46
C PRO A 243 -12.18 -18.37 0.06
N TYR A 244 -12.51 -18.26 1.34
CA TYR A 244 -13.60 -19.05 1.92
C TYR A 244 -14.91 -18.78 1.16
N GLY A 245 -15.57 -19.84 0.69
CA GLY A 245 -16.76 -19.76 -0.16
C GLY A 245 -16.48 -19.66 -1.65
N GLY A 246 -15.20 -19.59 -2.08
CA GLY A 246 -14.77 -19.55 -3.48
C GLY A 246 -14.91 -18.16 -4.12
N PHE A 247 -14.51 -18.07 -5.39
CA PHE A 247 -14.57 -16.83 -6.18
C PHE A 247 -15.94 -16.65 -6.86
N PRO A 248 -16.45 -15.41 -6.97
CA PRO A 248 -17.58 -15.05 -7.83
C PRO A 248 -17.25 -15.32 -9.31
N LYS A 249 -17.78 -16.40 -9.86
CA LYS A 249 -17.32 -16.99 -11.15
C LYS A 249 -17.52 -16.08 -12.36
N GLU A 250 -18.60 -15.32 -12.41
CA GLU A 250 -18.88 -14.43 -13.55
C GLU A 250 -17.87 -13.30 -13.63
N LEU A 251 -17.61 -12.63 -12.50
CA LEU A 251 -16.61 -11.57 -12.45
C LEU A 251 -15.19 -12.11 -12.61
N GLN A 252 -14.88 -13.27 -12.02
CA GLN A 252 -13.60 -13.96 -12.20
C GLN A 252 -13.27 -14.14 -13.68
N LYS A 253 -14.22 -14.63 -14.49
CA LYS A 253 -14.05 -14.84 -15.91
C LYS A 253 -13.77 -13.53 -16.68
N ILE A 254 -14.46 -12.47 -16.32
CA ILE A 254 -14.30 -11.14 -16.95
C ILE A 254 -12.93 -10.56 -16.63
N VAL A 255 -12.50 -10.63 -15.36
CA VAL A 255 -11.23 -10.07 -14.92
C VAL A 255 -10.05 -10.84 -15.48
N LEU A 256 -10.11 -12.17 -15.46
CA LEU A 256 -9.00 -13.02 -15.90
C LEU A 256 -8.87 -13.11 -17.43
N LYS A 257 -9.97 -12.92 -18.17
CA LYS A 257 -9.97 -13.08 -19.63
C LYS A 257 -9.37 -14.44 -20.02
N ASP A 258 -8.16 -14.45 -20.58
CA ASP A 258 -7.44 -15.66 -21.05
C ASP A 258 -6.47 -16.23 -19.99
N ILE A 259 -6.40 -15.61 -18.78
CA ILE A 259 -5.54 -16.09 -17.68
C ILE A 259 -6.21 -17.27 -17.00
N GLU A 260 -5.50 -18.39 -16.92
CA GLU A 260 -5.99 -19.58 -16.19
C GLU A 260 -5.93 -19.36 -14.68
N PRO A 261 -7.02 -19.64 -13.94
CA PRO A 261 -7.03 -19.54 -12.48
C PRO A 261 -6.27 -20.69 -11.84
N LEU A 262 -5.52 -20.37 -10.78
CA LEU A 262 -4.86 -21.37 -9.95
C LEU A 262 -5.87 -22.02 -9.01
N THR A 263 -5.78 -23.33 -8.88
CA THR A 263 -6.64 -24.14 -7.96
C THR A 263 -5.89 -24.59 -6.72
N GLU A 264 -4.57 -24.49 -6.74
CA GLU A 264 -3.67 -24.84 -5.64
C GLU A 264 -2.92 -23.61 -5.13
N ARG A 265 -2.18 -23.78 -4.03
CA ARG A 265 -1.34 -22.73 -3.46
C ARG A 265 -0.26 -22.31 -4.47
N PRO A 266 -0.10 -21.01 -4.81
CA PRO A 266 0.84 -20.54 -5.82
C PRO A 266 2.26 -21.05 -5.61
N GLY A 267 2.78 -20.99 -4.37
CA GLY A 267 4.13 -21.45 -4.05
C GLY A 267 4.38 -22.95 -4.28
N LYS A 268 3.32 -23.76 -4.53
CA LYS A 268 3.48 -25.16 -4.92
C LYS A 268 3.70 -25.30 -6.42
N LEU A 269 3.19 -24.36 -7.20
CA LEU A 269 3.17 -24.40 -8.67
C LEU A 269 4.29 -23.58 -9.29
N LEU A 270 4.79 -22.56 -8.60
CA LEU A 270 5.89 -21.74 -9.05
C LEU A 270 7.21 -22.51 -8.97
N PRO A 271 8.11 -22.31 -9.95
CA PRO A 271 9.46 -22.86 -9.87
C PRO A 271 10.21 -22.23 -8.67
N PRO A 272 11.23 -22.91 -8.15
CA PRO A 272 12.13 -22.30 -7.18
C PRO A 272 12.77 -21.03 -7.76
N GLU A 273 12.96 -20.02 -6.90
CA GLU A 273 13.59 -18.77 -7.30
C GLU A 273 15.08 -18.99 -7.63
N ASP A 274 15.55 -18.43 -8.75
CA ASP A 274 16.96 -18.51 -9.18
C ASP A 274 17.79 -17.42 -8.50
N LEU A 275 18.10 -17.60 -7.22
CA LEU A 275 18.91 -16.66 -6.45
C LEU A 275 20.31 -16.45 -7.03
N GLU A 276 20.90 -17.46 -7.68
CA GLU A 276 22.23 -17.32 -8.30
C GLU A 276 22.17 -16.48 -9.59
N GLY A 277 21.09 -16.63 -10.38
CA GLY A 277 20.82 -15.77 -11.53
C GLY A 277 20.59 -14.32 -11.09
N ILE A 278 19.83 -14.11 -9.99
CA ILE A 278 19.62 -12.79 -9.41
C ILE A 278 20.93 -12.17 -8.94
N LYS A 279 21.81 -12.90 -8.22
CA LYS A 279 23.13 -12.41 -7.82
C LYS A 279 23.94 -11.90 -9.01
N LYS A 280 24.02 -12.68 -10.08
CA LYS A 280 24.72 -12.30 -11.31
C LYS A 280 24.13 -11.02 -11.92
N HIS A 281 22.80 -10.96 -12.04
CA HIS A 281 22.10 -9.77 -12.52
C HIS A 281 22.44 -8.52 -11.70
N LEU A 282 22.41 -8.62 -10.36
CA LEU A 282 22.71 -7.50 -9.47
C LEU A 282 24.18 -7.06 -9.57
N ILE A 283 25.12 -8.01 -9.68
CA ILE A 283 26.55 -7.70 -9.88
C ILE A 283 26.74 -6.94 -11.19
N GLU A 284 26.17 -7.44 -12.29
CA GLU A 284 26.29 -6.81 -13.62
C GLU A 284 25.63 -5.42 -13.67
N LYS A 285 24.43 -5.27 -13.04
CA LYS A 285 23.66 -4.01 -13.10
C LYS A 285 24.20 -2.92 -12.18
N TYR A 286 24.67 -3.29 -10.96
CA TYR A 286 25.04 -2.34 -9.90
C TYR A 286 26.51 -2.39 -9.50
N HIS A 287 27.34 -3.15 -10.21
CA HIS A 287 28.81 -3.24 -9.98
C HIS A 287 29.16 -3.67 -8.55
N TYR A 288 28.57 -4.78 -8.08
CA TYR A 288 28.79 -5.33 -6.74
C TYR A 288 29.90 -6.40 -6.70
N GLU A 289 30.94 -6.32 -7.56
CA GLU A 289 32.01 -7.31 -7.66
C GLU A 289 32.82 -7.47 -6.36
N ASP A 290 32.91 -6.41 -5.56
CA ASP A 290 33.67 -6.37 -4.32
C ASP A 290 32.88 -6.76 -3.06
N GLU A 291 31.58 -7.07 -3.19
CA GLU A 291 30.73 -7.42 -2.05
C GLU A 291 30.97 -8.86 -1.58
N SER A 292 30.85 -9.08 -0.26
CA SER A 292 30.94 -10.43 0.30
C SER A 292 29.76 -11.31 -0.12
N GLU A 293 29.96 -12.64 -0.13
CA GLU A 293 28.92 -13.61 -0.46
C GLU A 293 27.67 -13.48 0.45
N GLU A 294 27.86 -13.15 1.74
CA GLU A 294 26.78 -12.97 2.68
C GLU A 294 25.93 -11.72 2.33
N VAL A 295 26.59 -10.62 2.01
CA VAL A 295 25.92 -9.37 1.58
C VAL A 295 25.18 -9.59 0.26
N MET A 296 25.81 -10.28 -0.69
CA MET A 296 25.17 -10.61 -1.97
C MET A 296 23.94 -11.52 -1.79
N ALA A 297 24.00 -12.48 -0.87
CA ALA A 297 22.83 -13.31 -0.55
C ALA A 297 21.67 -12.49 0.01
N GLN A 298 21.94 -11.53 0.92
CA GLN A 298 20.91 -10.62 1.46
C GLN A 298 20.33 -9.71 0.36
N LYS A 299 21.17 -9.14 -0.50
CA LYS A 299 20.72 -8.31 -1.63
C LYS A 299 19.86 -9.12 -2.61
N ALA A 300 20.25 -10.35 -2.94
CA ALA A 300 19.49 -11.22 -3.83
C ALA A 300 18.11 -11.58 -3.25
N ILE A 301 18.04 -11.88 -1.95
CA ILE A 301 16.76 -12.14 -1.27
C ILE A 301 15.88 -10.88 -1.27
N SER A 302 16.45 -9.72 -0.99
CA SER A 302 15.72 -8.45 -1.01
C SER A 302 15.15 -8.15 -2.39
N TYR A 303 15.94 -8.36 -3.44
CA TYR A 303 15.50 -8.20 -4.83
C TYR A 303 14.39 -9.22 -5.19
N ALA A 304 14.58 -10.50 -4.85
CA ALA A 304 13.57 -11.54 -5.12
C ALA A 304 12.21 -11.24 -4.49
N LEU A 305 12.22 -10.67 -3.28
CA LEU A 305 11.00 -10.30 -2.56
C LEU A 305 10.32 -9.04 -3.11
N TYR A 306 11.11 -8.04 -3.51
CA TYR A 306 10.62 -6.71 -3.87
C TYR A 306 11.48 -6.09 -4.99
N PRO A 307 11.46 -6.64 -6.23
CA PRO A 307 12.38 -6.22 -7.29
C PRO A 307 12.30 -4.73 -7.60
N LYS A 308 11.10 -4.18 -7.80
CA LYS A 308 10.92 -2.76 -8.09
C LYS A 308 11.38 -1.86 -6.94
N VAL A 309 10.97 -2.17 -5.70
CA VAL A 309 11.38 -1.37 -4.52
C VAL A 309 12.91 -1.39 -4.34
N TYR A 310 13.54 -2.52 -4.66
CA TYR A 310 15.00 -2.63 -4.62
C TYR A 310 15.66 -1.77 -5.70
N GLU A 311 15.13 -1.77 -6.92
CA GLU A 311 15.61 -0.92 -8.03
C GLU A 311 15.45 0.56 -7.69
N ASP A 312 14.28 0.98 -7.24
CA ASP A 312 14.00 2.36 -6.81
C ASP A 312 14.97 2.81 -5.68
N TYR A 313 15.25 1.91 -4.74
CA TYR A 313 16.25 2.17 -3.69
C TYR A 313 17.66 2.35 -4.27
N CYS A 314 18.08 1.51 -5.21
CA CYS A 314 19.39 1.62 -5.84
C CYS A 314 19.53 2.93 -6.64
N GLU A 315 18.51 3.31 -7.41
CA GLU A 315 18.48 4.58 -8.16
C GLU A 315 18.57 5.79 -7.21
N HIS A 316 17.80 5.76 -6.12
CA HIS A 316 17.85 6.79 -5.10
C HIS A 316 19.23 6.85 -4.43
N PHE A 317 19.83 5.70 -4.12
CA PHE A 317 21.16 5.62 -3.52
C PHE A 317 22.25 6.13 -4.48
N GLU A 318 22.16 5.82 -5.76
CA GLU A 318 23.08 6.34 -6.78
C GLU A 318 23.00 7.87 -6.87
N MET A 319 21.78 8.42 -6.83
CA MET A 319 21.53 9.86 -6.93
C MET A 319 21.96 10.62 -5.67
N TYR A 320 21.63 10.12 -4.49
CA TYR A 320 21.74 10.86 -3.22
C TYR A 320 22.74 10.27 -2.22
N ASN A 321 23.31 9.10 -2.51
CA ASN A 321 24.17 8.35 -1.59
C ASN A 321 23.43 7.98 -0.28
N ASP A 322 24.16 7.73 0.80
CA ASP A 322 23.64 7.32 2.11
C ASP A 322 23.00 8.48 2.86
N VAL A 323 21.69 8.69 2.63
CA VAL A 323 20.88 9.73 3.29
C VAL A 323 20.55 9.42 4.75
N THR A 324 20.81 8.19 5.23
CA THR A 324 20.57 7.81 6.63
C THR A 324 21.42 8.60 7.63
N ARG A 325 22.45 9.28 7.13
CA ARG A 325 23.35 10.16 7.91
C ARG A 325 22.75 11.54 8.16
N LEU A 326 21.67 11.90 7.48
CA LEU A 326 20.97 13.16 7.69
C LEU A 326 20.05 13.08 8.91
N GLU A 327 19.89 14.20 9.61
CA GLU A 327 18.85 14.33 10.61
C GLU A 327 17.48 14.27 9.96
N SER A 328 16.48 13.66 10.62
CA SER A 328 15.16 13.43 10.02
C SER A 328 14.50 14.70 9.50
N HIS A 329 14.60 15.82 10.22
CA HIS A 329 14.02 17.10 9.77
C HIS A 329 14.73 17.65 8.52
N VAL A 330 16.04 17.44 8.39
CA VAL A 330 16.81 17.85 7.20
C VAL A 330 16.44 17.00 5.99
N TYR A 331 16.28 15.69 6.21
CA TYR A 331 15.87 14.77 5.16
C TYR A 331 14.47 15.08 4.63
N PHE A 332 13.49 15.31 5.52
CA PHE A 332 12.10 15.52 5.11
C PHE A 332 11.79 16.93 4.64
N TYR A 333 12.44 17.96 5.20
CA TYR A 333 12.05 19.36 4.98
C TYR A 333 13.18 20.22 4.40
N GLY A 334 14.39 19.68 4.31
CA GLY A 334 15.57 20.45 3.96
C GLY A 334 15.95 21.45 5.04
N LEU A 335 16.87 22.36 4.70
CA LEU A 335 17.32 23.45 5.57
C LEU A 335 16.59 24.74 5.22
N ARG A 336 16.23 25.53 6.23
CA ARG A 336 15.75 26.90 6.05
C ARG A 336 16.92 27.83 5.73
N LYS A 337 16.64 28.97 5.09
CA LYS A 337 17.68 29.97 4.80
C LYS A 337 18.41 30.39 6.08
N GLY A 338 19.74 30.22 6.08
CA GLY A 338 20.62 30.48 7.22
C GLY A 338 20.73 29.36 8.23
N GLU A 339 19.96 28.28 8.10
CA GLU A 339 20.05 27.08 8.95
C GLU A 339 21.25 26.23 8.56
N GLU A 340 21.80 25.53 9.54
CA GLU A 340 23.00 24.71 9.39
C GLU A 340 22.79 23.33 10.02
N THR A 341 23.48 22.33 9.46
CA THR A 341 23.49 20.96 9.97
C THR A 341 24.89 20.37 9.90
N TYR A 342 25.12 19.37 10.74
CA TYR A 342 26.37 18.60 10.74
C TYR A 342 26.12 17.27 10.06
N LEU A 343 26.95 16.95 9.03
CA LEU A 343 26.88 15.68 8.34
C LEU A 343 28.14 14.86 8.58
N LYS A 344 28.01 13.74 9.28
CA LYS A 344 29.11 12.81 9.50
C LYS A 344 29.30 11.94 8.28
N ILE A 345 30.36 12.17 7.50
CA ILE A 345 30.67 11.43 6.26
C ILE A 345 31.66 10.27 6.46
N GLY A 346 32.23 10.12 7.64
CA GLY A 346 33.16 9.06 8.00
C GLY A 346 33.66 9.22 9.42
N GLU A 347 34.50 8.29 9.88
CA GLU A 347 35.09 8.37 11.21
C GLU A 347 35.99 9.62 11.33
N GLY A 348 35.68 10.50 12.28
CA GLY A 348 36.39 11.77 12.48
C GLY A 348 36.21 12.80 11.36
N LYS A 349 35.30 12.58 10.41
CA LYS A 349 35.05 13.49 9.28
C LYS A 349 33.61 14.01 9.35
N GLU A 350 33.48 15.30 9.64
CA GLU A 350 32.20 16.01 9.66
C GLU A 350 32.20 17.18 8.70
N LEU A 351 31.08 17.43 8.07
CA LEU A 351 30.82 18.61 7.27
C LEU A 351 29.83 19.50 8.01
N LEU A 352 30.17 20.78 8.17
CA LEU A 352 29.21 21.81 8.54
C LEU A 352 28.60 22.40 7.27
N ILE A 353 27.31 22.17 7.07
CA ILE A 353 26.58 22.62 5.88
C ILE A 353 25.56 23.66 6.31
N LYS A 354 25.66 24.86 5.72
CA LYS A 354 24.71 25.95 5.92
C LYS A 354 24.02 26.28 4.61
N TYR A 355 22.68 26.28 4.61
CA TYR A 355 21.91 26.72 3.46
C TYR A 355 21.86 28.24 3.37
N LEU A 356 22.26 28.80 2.24
CA LEU A 356 22.33 30.24 2.04
C LEU A 356 21.09 30.79 1.31
N GLU A 357 20.85 30.30 0.10
CA GLU A 357 19.71 30.76 -0.72
C GLU A 357 19.46 29.86 -1.92
N GLN A 358 18.31 30.07 -2.56
CA GLN A 358 17.98 29.51 -3.86
C GLN A 358 17.64 30.65 -4.85
N SER A 359 17.94 30.43 -6.11
CA SER A 359 17.53 31.35 -7.20
C SER A 359 16.06 31.17 -7.56
N ASP A 360 15.47 32.12 -8.26
CA ASP A 360 14.26 31.86 -9.03
C ASP A 360 14.53 30.79 -10.09
N PRO A 361 13.51 30.05 -10.54
CA PRO A 361 13.66 29.05 -11.60
C PRO A 361 14.01 29.77 -12.93
N ASP A 362 14.87 29.17 -13.72
CA ASP A 362 15.10 29.60 -15.09
C ASP A 362 13.96 29.16 -16.03
N GLU A 363 14.07 29.43 -17.31
CA GLU A 363 13.07 29.08 -18.35
C GLU A 363 12.87 27.55 -18.50
N ASN A 364 13.82 26.75 -18.02
CA ASN A 364 13.73 25.28 -18.00
C ASN A 364 13.28 24.74 -16.63
N GLY A 365 12.90 25.62 -15.69
CA GLY A 365 12.51 25.22 -14.34
C GLY A 365 13.68 24.81 -13.45
N ILE A 366 14.93 25.18 -13.79
CA ILE A 366 16.11 24.86 -13.00
C ILE A 366 16.34 25.95 -11.96
N ARG A 367 16.54 25.56 -10.70
CA ARG A 367 16.98 26.44 -9.61
C ARG A 367 18.41 26.15 -9.22
N THR A 368 19.14 27.20 -8.82
CA THR A 368 20.46 27.09 -8.22
C THR A 368 20.35 27.28 -6.71
N LEU A 369 20.79 26.26 -5.95
CA LEU A 369 20.89 26.33 -4.50
C LEU A 369 22.32 26.65 -4.10
N SER A 370 22.51 27.54 -3.15
CA SER A 370 23.81 27.94 -2.60
C SER A 370 23.95 27.45 -1.16
N PHE A 371 25.05 26.76 -0.89
CA PHE A 371 25.40 26.26 0.44
C PHE A 371 26.80 26.74 0.83
N GLN A 372 27.04 26.90 2.11
CA GLN A 372 28.38 27.03 2.67
C GLN A 372 28.75 25.69 3.33
N VAL A 373 29.81 25.05 2.82
CA VAL A 373 30.31 23.77 3.31
C VAL A 373 31.70 23.98 3.90
N ASN A 374 31.85 23.81 5.21
CA ASN A 374 33.09 24.11 5.96
C ASN A 374 33.71 25.47 5.58
N GLY A 375 32.85 26.51 5.49
CA GLY A 375 33.27 27.85 5.15
C GLY A 375 33.38 28.16 3.65
N SER A 376 33.36 27.18 2.76
CA SER A 376 33.44 27.36 1.31
C SER A 376 32.06 27.33 0.65
N ILE A 377 31.78 28.25 -0.27
CA ILE A 377 30.51 28.30 -1.00
C ILE A 377 30.48 27.17 -2.04
N ARG A 378 29.37 26.47 -2.10
CA ARG A 378 29.05 25.44 -3.10
C ARG A 378 27.67 25.69 -3.66
N THR A 379 27.50 25.46 -4.96
CA THR A 379 26.22 25.62 -5.66
C THR A 379 25.82 24.28 -6.30
N VAL A 380 24.51 23.99 -6.23
CA VAL A 380 23.91 22.82 -6.86
C VAL A 380 22.72 23.28 -7.72
N LYS A 381 22.61 22.75 -8.91
CA LYS A 381 21.43 22.98 -9.78
C LYS A 381 20.46 21.82 -9.63
N ILE A 382 19.20 22.13 -9.42
CA ILE A 382 18.12 21.13 -9.29
C ILE A 382 16.95 21.50 -10.21
N GLN A 383 16.24 20.50 -10.70
CA GLN A 383 14.95 20.68 -11.36
C GLN A 383 13.87 20.98 -10.31
N ASP A 384 13.05 22.02 -10.52
CA ASP A 384 11.90 22.29 -9.67
C ASP A 384 10.68 21.52 -10.19
N HIS A 385 10.38 20.39 -9.57
CA HIS A 385 9.25 19.53 -9.94
C HIS A 385 7.88 20.11 -9.53
N ASN A 386 7.83 21.19 -8.75
CA ASN A 386 6.58 21.87 -8.39
C ASN A 386 6.13 22.89 -9.45
N LEU A 387 6.96 23.16 -10.45
CA LEU A 387 6.56 24.02 -11.56
C LEU A 387 5.77 23.17 -12.57
N GLU A 388 4.51 23.50 -12.77
CA GLU A 388 3.77 23.03 -13.94
C GLU A 388 4.43 23.58 -15.19
N ILE A 389 5.40 22.86 -15.75
CA ILE A 389 5.82 23.07 -17.13
C ILE A 389 4.58 22.73 -17.95
N LYS A 390 4.05 23.71 -18.70
CA LYS A 390 2.93 23.49 -19.62
C LYS A 390 3.35 22.46 -20.67
N THR A 391 3.23 21.19 -20.33
CA THR A 391 3.34 20.12 -21.31
C THR A 391 2.13 20.21 -22.23
N ASP A 392 2.38 20.17 -23.55
CA ASP A 392 1.34 20.13 -24.56
C ASP A 392 0.31 19.07 -24.18
N ARG A 393 -0.97 19.43 -24.31
CA ARG A 393 -2.07 18.47 -24.05
C ARG A 393 -1.88 17.27 -24.97
N ARG A 394 -1.69 16.09 -24.37
CA ARG A 394 -1.62 14.83 -25.12
C ARG A 394 -2.91 14.60 -25.91
N LEU A 395 -2.76 13.93 -27.05
CA LEU A 395 -3.91 13.53 -27.86
C LEU A 395 -4.79 12.57 -27.05
N LYS A 396 -6.10 12.74 -27.14
CA LYS A 396 -7.06 11.82 -26.54
C LYS A 396 -7.42 10.70 -27.50
N ALA A 397 -7.60 9.49 -26.98
CA ALA A 397 -8.10 8.37 -27.78
C ALA A 397 -9.56 8.64 -28.16
N ASP A 398 -9.89 8.40 -29.43
CA ASP A 398 -11.28 8.37 -29.88
C ASP A 398 -11.90 7.02 -29.49
N LYS A 399 -12.85 7.05 -28.56
CA LYS A 399 -13.55 5.83 -28.07
C LYS A 399 -14.32 5.08 -29.14
N ASN A 400 -14.67 5.75 -30.24
CA ASN A 400 -15.37 5.14 -31.37
C ASN A 400 -14.39 4.56 -32.42
N ASN A 401 -13.11 4.80 -32.29
CA ASN A 401 -12.10 4.28 -33.18
C ASN A 401 -11.42 3.05 -32.56
N PRO A 402 -11.68 1.84 -33.06
CA PRO A 402 -11.08 0.62 -32.52
C PRO A 402 -9.56 0.53 -32.72
N GLN A 403 -8.99 1.42 -33.53
CA GLN A 403 -7.54 1.54 -33.71
C GLN A 403 -6.86 2.36 -32.64
N HIS A 404 -7.60 3.04 -31.77
CA HIS A 404 -7.04 3.85 -30.70
C HIS A 404 -7.15 3.10 -29.37
N LEU A 405 -6.05 3.05 -28.62
CA LEU A 405 -6.02 2.58 -27.24
C LEU A 405 -5.71 3.75 -26.31
N GLY A 406 -6.66 4.08 -25.44
CA GLY A 406 -6.52 5.13 -24.43
C GLY A 406 -6.20 4.55 -23.06
N SER A 407 -5.63 5.39 -22.19
CA SER A 407 -5.41 5.02 -20.79
C SER A 407 -6.74 4.90 -20.04
N SER A 408 -6.91 3.80 -19.30
CA SER A 408 -8.10 3.56 -18.47
C SER A 408 -8.02 4.28 -17.11
N ILE A 409 -6.81 4.68 -16.68
CA ILE A 409 -6.54 5.35 -15.41
C ILE A 409 -5.49 6.45 -15.61
N PRO A 410 -5.52 7.52 -14.82
CA PRO A 410 -4.39 8.45 -14.76
C PRO A 410 -3.22 7.80 -14.02
N GLY A 411 -1.98 8.07 -14.42
CA GLY A 411 -0.79 7.49 -13.79
C GLY A 411 0.49 7.80 -14.57
N THR A 412 1.55 7.09 -14.26
CA THR A 412 2.84 7.15 -14.96
C THR A 412 3.08 5.85 -15.71
N VAL A 413 3.53 5.94 -16.96
CA VAL A 413 3.92 4.75 -17.73
C VAL A 413 5.20 4.18 -17.12
N ASP A 414 5.11 2.97 -16.57
CA ASP A 414 6.26 2.31 -15.97
C ASP A 414 7.14 1.64 -17.04
N LYS A 415 6.54 0.75 -17.85
CA LYS A 415 7.27 0.04 -18.91
C LYS A 415 6.45 -0.02 -20.19
N VAL A 416 7.10 0.14 -21.32
CA VAL A 416 6.54 -0.14 -22.66
C VAL A 416 7.11 -1.47 -23.14
N LEU A 417 6.24 -2.46 -23.39
CA LEU A 417 6.60 -3.85 -23.65
C LEU A 417 6.65 -4.18 -25.15
N VAL A 418 6.19 -3.26 -26.01
CA VAL A 418 6.10 -3.44 -27.46
C VAL A 418 6.76 -2.28 -28.20
N LYS A 419 7.04 -2.48 -29.49
CA LYS A 419 7.59 -1.46 -30.39
C LYS A 419 6.65 -1.22 -31.57
N GLU A 420 6.79 -0.07 -32.22
CA GLU A 420 6.12 0.21 -33.49
C GLU A 420 6.48 -0.86 -34.54
N GLY A 421 5.46 -1.39 -35.21
CA GLY A 421 5.58 -2.50 -36.16
C GLY A 421 5.37 -3.91 -35.57
N ASP A 422 5.30 -4.05 -34.26
CA ASP A 422 5.06 -5.36 -33.63
C ASP A 422 3.64 -5.88 -33.92
N VAL A 423 3.54 -7.18 -34.18
CA VAL A 423 2.25 -7.85 -34.35
C VAL A 423 1.69 -8.21 -32.97
N VAL A 424 0.51 -7.72 -32.68
CA VAL A 424 -0.17 -7.93 -31.41
C VAL A 424 -1.47 -8.69 -31.60
N THR A 425 -1.81 -9.50 -30.59
CA THR A 425 -3.10 -10.18 -30.50
C THR A 425 -3.93 -9.54 -29.40
N LYS A 426 -5.24 -9.67 -29.48
CA LYS A 426 -6.15 -9.22 -28.42
C LYS A 426 -5.71 -9.80 -27.08
N ASN A 427 -5.74 -8.97 -26.04
CA ASN A 427 -5.27 -9.25 -24.67
C ASN A 427 -3.74 -9.40 -24.50
N MET A 428 -2.93 -9.18 -25.53
CA MET A 428 -1.47 -9.16 -25.38
C MET A 428 -1.04 -7.92 -24.59
N PRO A 429 -0.17 -8.05 -23.55
CA PRO A 429 0.39 -6.93 -22.81
C PRO A 429 1.16 -5.96 -23.71
N LEU A 430 0.93 -4.65 -23.55
CA LEU A 430 1.56 -3.59 -24.34
C LEU A 430 2.43 -2.68 -23.49
N MET A 431 2.00 -2.36 -22.29
CA MET A 431 2.72 -1.52 -21.34
C MET A 431 2.12 -1.66 -19.92
N THR A 432 2.85 -1.21 -18.93
CA THR A 432 2.36 -1.05 -17.56
C THR A 432 2.23 0.43 -17.20
N ILE A 433 1.14 0.77 -16.51
CA ILE A 433 0.90 2.09 -15.94
C ILE A 433 0.83 1.95 -14.44
N GLU A 434 1.66 2.71 -13.74
CA GLU A 434 1.60 2.86 -12.30
C GLU A 434 0.75 4.08 -11.93
N ALA A 435 -0.27 3.85 -11.13
CA ALA A 435 -1.09 4.89 -10.54
C ALA A 435 -1.19 4.63 -9.04
N MET A 436 -0.56 5.47 -8.22
CA MET A 436 -0.73 5.44 -6.76
C MET A 436 -0.41 4.08 -6.13
N LYS A 437 0.73 3.49 -6.51
CA LYS A 437 1.14 2.14 -6.09
C LYS A 437 0.20 1.03 -6.58
N MET A 438 -0.69 1.34 -7.52
CA MET A 438 -1.40 0.35 -8.33
C MET A 438 -0.67 0.20 -9.67
N GLU A 439 -0.27 -1.01 -9.99
CA GLU A 439 0.17 -1.35 -11.35
C GLU A 439 -1.04 -1.84 -12.14
N THR A 440 -1.16 -1.39 -13.38
CA THR A 440 -2.17 -1.85 -14.31
C THR A 440 -1.51 -2.18 -15.63
N THR A 441 -1.61 -3.43 -16.05
CA THR A 441 -1.13 -3.87 -17.35
C THR A 441 -2.15 -3.50 -18.43
N VAL A 442 -1.75 -2.61 -19.32
CA VAL A 442 -2.54 -2.21 -20.49
C VAL A 442 -2.35 -3.27 -21.57
N VAL A 443 -3.46 -3.84 -22.05
CA VAL A 443 -3.44 -4.91 -23.06
C VAL A 443 -4.08 -4.46 -24.36
N SER A 444 -3.69 -5.09 -25.47
CA SER A 444 -4.30 -4.82 -26.78
C SER A 444 -5.78 -5.17 -26.80
N THR A 445 -6.60 -4.28 -27.36
CA THR A 445 -8.03 -4.50 -27.55
C THR A 445 -8.34 -5.19 -28.89
N VAL A 446 -7.36 -5.29 -29.78
CA VAL A 446 -7.50 -5.77 -31.16
C VAL A 446 -6.39 -6.73 -31.55
N ASN A 447 -6.62 -7.50 -32.65
CA ASN A 447 -5.56 -8.18 -33.36
C ASN A 447 -5.07 -7.26 -34.49
N GLY A 448 -3.77 -6.99 -34.58
CA GLY A 448 -3.25 -6.05 -35.53
C GLY A 448 -1.75 -5.85 -35.41
N THR A 449 -1.29 -4.74 -35.92
CA THR A 449 0.11 -4.29 -35.83
C THR A 449 0.14 -2.94 -35.12
N VAL A 450 1.07 -2.74 -34.20
CA VAL A 450 1.31 -1.44 -33.56
C VAL A 450 1.72 -0.44 -34.65
N ASP A 451 0.91 0.59 -34.83
CA ASP A 451 1.17 1.67 -35.76
C ASP A 451 2.10 2.70 -35.14
N LYS A 452 1.69 3.27 -34.01
CA LYS A 452 2.46 4.27 -33.29
C LYS A 452 2.24 4.19 -31.79
N ILE A 453 3.31 4.41 -31.04
CA ILE A 453 3.31 4.55 -29.58
C ILE A 453 3.47 6.03 -29.24
N TYR A 454 2.57 6.58 -28.42
CA TYR A 454 2.49 8.01 -28.08
C TYR A 454 3.07 8.34 -26.72
N VAL A 455 3.60 7.35 -26.02
CA VAL A 455 4.11 7.47 -24.66
C VAL A 455 5.42 6.71 -24.48
N GLU A 456 6.25 7.18 -23.56
CA GLU A 456 7.50 6.54 -23.16
C GLU A 456 7.46 6.21 -21.66
N SER A 457 8.35 5.33 -21.19
CA SER A 457 8.53 5.05 -19.75
C SER A 457 8.88 6.35 -19.02
N GLY A 458 8.19 6.63 -17.91
CA GLY A 458 8.27 7.88 -17.14
C GLY A 458 7.24 8.95 -17.52
N ASP A 459 6.49 8.76 -18.60
CA ASP A 459 5.47 9.71 -19.04
C ASP A 459 4.25 9.71 -18.12
N SER A 460 3.80 10.89 -17.69
CA SER A 460 2.51 11.05 -17.02
C SER A 460 1.37 11.03 -18.03
N VAL A 461 0.36 10.22 -17.76
CA VAL A 461 -0.84 10.09 -18.59
C VAL A 461 -2.11 10.32 -17.78
N HIS A 462 -3.11 10.91 -18.43
CA HIS A 462 -4.45 11.08 -17.87
C HIS A 462 -5.41 10.07 -18.49
N GLN A 463 -6.55 9.89 -17.87
CA GLN A 463 -7.61 9.05 -18.43
C GLN A 463 -7.96 9.49 -19.86
N ASP A 464 -8.13 8.50 -20.74
CA ASP A 464 -8.40 8.67 -22.17
C ASP A 464 -7.22 9.27 -22.98
N ASP A 465 -6.03 9.50 -22.43
CA ASP A 465 -4.86 9.85 -23.24
C ASP A 465 -4.53 8.71 -24.21
N LEU A 466 -4.24 9.06 -25.47
CA LEU A 466 -3.91 8.09 -26.51
C LEU A 466 -2.53 7.48 -26.22
N LEU A 467 -2.49 6.17 -25.99
CA LEU A 467 -1.28 5.42 -25.69
C LEU A 467 -0.68 4.79 -26.95
N VAL A 468 -1.53 4.09 -27.71
CA VAL A 468 -1.12 3.32 -28.90
C VAL A 468 -2.17 3.44 -29.98
N SER A 469 -1.72 3.53 -31.24
CA SER A 469 -2.57 3.28 -32.43
C SER A 469 -2.21 1.97 -33.11
N PHE A 470 -3.20 1.35 -33.76
CA PHE A 470 -3.06 0.05 -34.41
C PHE A 470 -3.47 0.10 -35.87
N HIS A 471 -2.79 -0.69 -36.71
CA HIS A 471 -3.32 -1.17 -37.99
C HIS A 471 -4.03 -2.50 -37.75
N ILE A 472 -5.37 -2.50 -37.84
CA ILE A 472 -6.17 -3.71 -37.66
C ILE A 472 -6.09 -4.52 -38.98
N LYS A 473 -5.71 -5.80 -38.88
CA LYS A 473 -5.86 -6.73 -40.01
C LYS A 473 -7.35 -7.10 -40.12
N GLU A 474 -7.94 -6.80 -41.28
CA GLU A 474 -9.26 -7.29 -41.65
C GLU A 474 -9.34 -8.83 -41.66
#